data_189858ac5694b9cb7990ebea5295a931
#
_entry.id   189858ac5694b9cb7990ebea5295a931
#
_cell.length_a   1.000
_cell.length_b   1.000
_cell.length_c   1.000
_cell.angle_alpha   90.00
_cell.angle_beta   90.00
_cell.angle_gamma   90.00
#
_symmetry.space_group_name_H-M   'P 1'
#
loop_
_entity.id
_entity.type
_entity.pdbx_description
1 polymer ?
#
loop_
_entity_poly.entity_id
_entity_poly.type
_entity_poly.pdbx_seq_one_letter_code
_entity_poly.pdbx_strand_id
1 'polypeptide(L)'
;RDAQESRGLGDVYKRQEANIEKLRYHKIIIMTDADVDGAHIATLLLTFFFRRMRPLLEQGYVYLATPPLYKCKSKRGKAEEYCWTDQQKDQFCLKYCEGNEQLMETQRYKGLGEMNPHQLWETTMDPENRILKQVTIDNAAEADRVFSMLMGEDVGPRREFIESNATYANIDA
;
A
#
# COMPACT_ATOMS: atom_id res chain seq x y z
N ARG A 1 -32.59 -3.38 -6.04
CA ARG A 1 -32.18 -1.97 -5.78
C ARG A 1 -30.66 -2.00 -5.78
N ASP A 2 -30.05 -1.84 -6.95
CA ASP A 2 -28.61 -1.72 -7.08
C ASP A 2 -28.16 -0.44 -6.39
N ALA A 3 -27.31 -0.58 -5.39
CA ALA A 3 -26.80 0.54 -4.62
C ALA A 3 -26.15 1.56 -5.56
N GLN A 4 -26.51 2.81 -5.37
CA GLN A 4 -26.09 3.96 -6.17
C GLN A 4 -24.55 4.25 -6.04
N GLU A 5 -23.88 3.53 -5.15
CA GLU A 5 -22.48 3.69 -4.77
C GLU A 5 -21.47 3.03 -5.73
N SER A 6 -21.91 2.10 -6.61
CA SER A 6 -21.02 1.39 -7.52
C SER A 6 -20.95 1.95 -8.94
N ARG A 7 -21.53 3.13 -9.21
CA ARG A 7 -21.70 3.65 -10.55
C ARG A 7 -20.41 4.04 -11.30
N GLY A 8 -19.27 4.15 -10.61
CA GLY A 8 -18.00 4.49 -11.26
C GLY A 8 -17.28 3.28 -11.84
N LEU A 9 -17.03 2.26 -11.03
CA LEU A 9 -16.31 1.04 -11.40
C LEU A 9 -17.26 -0.08 -11.87
N GLY A 10 -18.48 -0.14 -11.34
CA GLY A 10 -19.46 -1.17 -11.67
C GLY A 10 -19.97 -1.12 -13.12
N ASP A 11 -20.13 0.08 -13.70
CA ASP A 11 -20.55 0.22 -15.10
C ASP A 11 -19.44 -0.17 -16.07
N VAL A 12 -18.17 -0.05 -15.65
CA VAL A 12 -17.01 -0.49 -16.42
C VAL A 12 -16.93 -2.02 -16.45
N TYR A 13 -17.29 -2.70 -15.36
CA TYR A 13 -17.24 -4.16 -15.26
C TYR A 13 -18.32 -4.88 -16.07
N LYS A 14 -19.53 -4.32 -16.17
CA LYS A 14 -20.68 -4.95 -16.84
C LYS A 14 -20.52 -5.11 -18.36
N ARG A 15 -19.55 -4.48 -19.00
CA ARG A 15 -19.40 -4.46 -20.47
C ARG A 15 -18.14 -5.12 -21.03
N GLN A 16 -17.42 -5.95 -20.27
CA GLN A 16 -16.22 -6.68 -20.69
C GLN A 16 -15.05 -5.81 -21.24
N GLU A 17 -15.26 -4.55 -21.57
CA GLU A 17 -14.23 -3.58 -21.93
C GLU A 17 -14.41 -2.32 -21.09
N ALA A 18 -13.34 -1.95 -20.36
CA ALA A 18 -13.32 -0.75 -19.55
C ALA A 18 -13.48 0.49 -20.44
N ASN A 19 -14.68 1.06 -20.48
CA ASN A 19 -14.89 2.30 -21.22
C ASN A 19 -14.40 3.49 -20.38
N ILE A 20 -13.15 3.89 -20.66
CA ILE A 20 -12.46 4.98 -19.95
C ILE A 20 -13.17 6.32 -20.12
N GLU A 21 -13.85 6.55 -21.26
CA GLU A 21 -14.58 7.81 -21.52
C GLU A 21 -15.72 8.06 -20.53
N LYS A 22 -16.26 6.99 -19.92
CA LYS A 22 -17.32 7.06 -18.91
C LYS A 22 -16.79 7.07 -17.48
N LEU A 23 -15.48 7.05 -17.30
CA LEU A 23 -14.86 7.05 -15.98
C LEU A 23 -15.08 8.40 -15.29
N ARG A 24 -15.61 8.36 -14.07
CA ARG A 24 -15.83 9.57 -13.26
C ARG A 24 -14.60 9.95 -12.42
N TYR A 25 -13.69 9.01 -12.22
CA TYR A 25 -12.55 9.15 -11.33
C TYR A 25 -11.25 8.91 -12.10
N HIS A 26 -10.30 9.81 -11.97
CA HIS A 26 -8.98 9.74 -12.62
C HIS A 26 -7.88 9.32 -11.63
N LYS A 27 -8.24 9.02 -10.38
CA LYS A 27 -7.36 8.43 -9.38
C LYS A 27 -8.12 7.38 -8.60
N ILE A 28 -7.64 6.16 -8.68
CA ILE A 28 -8.10 5.00 -7.91
C ILE A 28 -6.98 4.69 -6.94
N ILE A 29 -7.22 4.90 -5.65
CA ILE A 29 -6.20 4.77 -4.63
C ILE A 29 -6.48 3.51 -3.82
N ILE A 30 -5.58 2.56 -3.88
CA ILE A 30 -5.62 1.34 -3.08
C ILE A 30 -4.98 1.67 -1.73
N MET A 31 -5.73 1.47 -0.66
CA MET A 31 -5.26 1.65 0.72
C MET A 31 -5.39 0.31 1.44
N THR A 32 -4.27 -0.24 1.86
CA THR A 32 -4.20 -1.49 2.63
C THR A 32 -3.31 -1.30 3.84
N ASP A 33 -3.45 -2.17 4.83
CA ASP A 33 -2.58 -2.19 5.99
C ASP A 33 -1.12 -2.45 5.61
N ALA A 34 -0.19 -2.01 6.45
CA ALA A 34 1.24 -2.15 6.20
C ALA A 34 1.78 -3.53 6.68
N ASP A 35 0.92 -4.54 6.73
CA ASP A 35 1.25 -5.90 7.12
C ASP A 35 1.23 -6.88 5.92
N VAL A 36 1.44 -8.16 6.21
CA VAL A 36 1.48 -9.23 5.19
C VAL A 36 0.11 -9.39 4.52
N ASP A 37 -0.98 -9.29 5.27
CA ASP A 37 -2.33 -9.44 4.75
C ASP A 37 -2.70 -8.26 3.84
N GLY A 38 -2.32 -7.04 4.23
CA GLY A 38 -2.50 -5.86 3.40
C GLY A 38 -1.70 -5.93 2.09
N ALA A 39 -0.47 -6.44 2.13
CA ALA A 39 0.33 -6.68 0.92
C ALA A 39 -0.33 -7.71 -0.01
N HIS A 40 -0.90 -8.78 0.56
CA HIS A 40 -1.63 -9.78 -0.21
C HIS A 40 -2.89 -9.20 -0.87
N ILE A 41 -3.68 -8.41 -0.13
CA ILE A 41 -4.87 -7.72 -0.67
C ILE A 41 -4.47 -6.77 -1.80
N ALA A 42 -3.40 -5.99 -1.63
CA ALA A 42 -2.89 -5.11 -2.67
C ALA A 42 -2.51 -5.89 -3.94
N THR A 43 -1.82 -7.03 -3.80
CA THR A 43 -1.43 -7.91 -4.91
C THR A 43 -2.65 -8.46 -5.65
N LEU A 44 -3.69 -8.88 -4.92
CA LEU A 44 -4.96 -9.34 -5.50
C LEU A 44 -5.65 -8.24 -6.32
N LEU A 45 -5.70 -7.02 -5.78
CA LEU A 45 -6.30 -5.87 -6.48
C LEU A 45 -5.49 -5.48 -7.71
N LEU A 46 -4.16 -5.49 -7.64
CA LEU A 46 -3.30 -5.22 -8.80
C LEU A 46 -3.51 -6.27 -9.90
N THR A 47 -3.56 -7.55 -9.53
CA THR A 47 -3.89 -8.65 -10.45
C THR A 47 -5.26 -8.47 -11.10
N PHE A 48 -6.27 -8.06 -10.32
CA PHE A 48 -7.60 -7.77 -10.83
C PHE A 48 -7.58 -6.63 -11.86
N PHE A 49 -6.92 -5.51 -11.55
CA PHE A 49 -6.78 -4.40 -12.49
C PHE A 49 -6.02 -4.80 -13.74
N PHE A 50 -4.95 -5.57 -13.62
CA PHE A 50 -4.17 -6.06 -14.74
C PHE A 50 -4.99 -6.95 -15.69
N ARG A 51 -5.74 -7.91 -15.14
CA ARG A 51 -6.51 -8.88 -15.93
C ARG A 51 -7.82 -8.34 -16.48
N ARG A 52 -8.48 -7.42 -15.75
CA ARG A 52 -9.85 -7.00 -16.04
C ARG A 52 -10.00 -5.53 -16.42
N MET A 53 -9.07 -4.68 -15.98
CA MET A 53 -9.15 -3.23 -16.15
C MET A 53 -7.81 -2.63 -16.58
N ARG A 54 -7.11 -3.35 -17.45
CA ARG A 54 -5.78 -2.98 -17.94
C ARG A 54 -5.68 -1.53 -18.46
N PRO A 55 -6.67 -0.98 -19.21
CA PRO A 55 -6.63 0.40 -19.65
C PRO A 55 -6.51 1.43 -18.52
N LEU A 56 -6.98 1.13 -17.29
CA LEU A 56 -6.81 2.04 -16.14
C LEU A 56 -5.36 2.12 -15.66
N LEU A 57 -4.61 1.02 -15.80
CA LEU A 57 -3.17 0.99 -15.51
C LEU A 57 -2.38 1.72 -16.59
N GLU A 58 -2.72 1.51 -17.86
CA GLU A 58 -2.09 2.16 -19.01
C GLU A 58 -2.25 3.68 -18.98
N GLN A 59 -3.40 4.17 -18.51
CA GLN A 59 -3.66 5.59 -18.29
C GLN A 59 -3.09 6.15 -16.98
N GLY A 60 -2.51 5.29 -16.13
CA GLY A 60 -1.90 5.71 -14.88
C GLY A 60 -2.90 6.17 -13.81
N TYR A 61 -4.12 5.63 -13.80
CA TYR A 61 -5.17 6.03 -12.85
C TYR A 61 -5.13 5.26 -11.53
N VAL A 62 -4.30 4.21 -11.41
CA VAL A 62 -4.22 3.36 -10.22
C VAL A 62 -3.00 3.73 -9.38
N TYR A 63 -3.22 3.91 -8.09
CA TYR A 63 -2.21 4.32 -7.12
C TYR A 63 -2.28 3.44 -5.87
N LEU A 64 -1.14 3.25 -5.21
CA LEU A 64 -1.04 2.70 -3.87
C LEU A 64 -0.79 3.84 -2.89
N ALA A 65 -1.60 3.95 -1.85
CA ALA A 65 -1.32 4.84 -0.73
C ALA A 65 -0.21 4.26 0.13
N THR A 66 0.67 5.14 0.62
CA THR A 66 1.76 4.76 1.50
C THR A 66 1.59 5.45 2.85
N PRO A 67 0.91 4.81 3.83
CA PRO A 67 0.81 5.34 5.18
C PRO A 67 2.18 5.32 5.88
N PRO A 68 2.41 6.16 6.92
CA PRO A 68 3.63 6.11 7.70
C PRO A 68 3.71 4.82 8.52
N LEU A 69 4.93 4.34 8.73
CA LEU A 69 5.20 3.17 9.58
C LEU A 69 5.33 3.56 11.05
N TYR A 70 5.78 4.78 11.31
CA TYR A 70 6.07 5.25 12.68
C TYR A 70 5.57 6.66 12.92
N LYS A 71 5.20 6.92 14.16
CA LYS A 71 5.08 8.24 14.76
C LYS A 71 6.16 8.37 15.83
N CYS A 72 7.10 9.30 15.64
CA CYS A 72 8.21 9.52 16.55
C CYS A 72 8.01 10.84 17.31
N LYS A 73 8.26 10.81 18.63
CA LYS A 73 8.14 11.96 19.49
C LYS A 73 9.35 12.06 20.42
N SER A 74 9.91 13.23 20.56
CA SER A 74 10.97 13.46 21.54
C SER A 74 10.41 13.69 22.95
N LYS A 75 10.94 12.95 23.94
CA LYS A 75 10.56 13.12 25.36
C LYS A 75 11.11 14.40 25.98
N ARG A 76 12.16 15.00 25.39
CA ARG A 76 12.80 16.22 25.88
C ARG A 76 12.27 17.50 25.23
N GLY A 77 11.50 17.41 24.16
CA GLY A 77 11.02 18.54 23.40
C GLY A 77 9.61 18.37 22.87
N LYS A 78 9.19 19.29 22.02
CA LYS A 78 7.88 19.23 21.34
C LYS A 78 7.98 18.65 19.93
N ALA A 79 9.14 18.08 19.55
CA ALA A 79 9.33 17.52 18.21
C ALA A 79 8.53 16.23 18.08
N GLU A 80 7.70 16.18 17.03
CA GLU A 80 6.87 15.05 16.67
C GLU A 80 6.83 14.97 15.14
N GLU A 81 7.18 13.82 14.57
CA GLU A 81 7.18 13.60 13.12
C GLU A 81 6.67 12.20 12.77
N TYR A 82 6.04 12.08 11.60
CA TYR A 82 5.73 10.77 11.00
C TYR A 82 6.92 10.29 10.15
N CYS A 83 7.22 9.01 10.23
CA CYS A 83 8.31 8.38 9.49
C CYS A 83 7.78 7.21 8.67
N TRP A 84 8.15 7.17 7.39
CA TRP A 84 7.77 6.14 6.44
C TRP A 84 8.81 5.04 6.30
N THR A 85 10.02 5.26 6.81
CA THR A 85 11.12 4.29 6.77
C THR A 85 11.88 4.26 8.08
N ASP A 86 12.59 3.15 8.35
CA ASP A 86 13.49 3.06 9.50
C ASP A 86 14.58 4.14 9.45
N GLN A 87 15.10 4.44 8.26
CA GLN A 87 16.09 5.49 8.08
C GLN A 87 15.58 6.87 8.53
N GLN A 88 14.32 7.21 8.24
CA GLN A 88 13.71 8.47 8.72
C GLN A 88 13.57 8.47 10.25
N LYS A 89 13.18 7.34 10.84
CA LYS A 89 13.11 7.16 12.29
C LYS A 89 14.48 7.39 12.94
N ASP A 90 15.53 6.81 12.37
CA ASP A 90 16.90 6.96 12.88
C ASP A 90 17.41 8.41 12.73
N GLN A 91 17.08 9.07 11.61
CA GLN A 91 17.37 10.49 11.41
C GLN A 91 16.65 11.39 12.45
N PHE A 92 15.39 11.08 12.76
CA PHE A 92 14.66 11.78 13.83
C PHE A 92 15.35 11.58 15.18
N CYS A 93 15.77 10.35 15.50
CA CYS A 93 16.49 10.05 16.74
C CYS A 93 17.80 10.84 16.85
N LEU A 94 18.59 10.89 15.79
CA LEU A 94 19.83 11.66 15.74
C LEU A 94 19.58 13.16 15.93
N LYS A 95 18.58 13.71 15.26
CA LYS A 95 18.29 15.13 15.22
C LYS A 95 17.70 15.68 16.52
N TYR A 96 16.76 14.94 17.13
CA TYR A 96 15.97 15.42 18.26
C TYR A 96 16.22 14.71 19.58
N CYS A 97 16.91 13.56 19.55
CA CYS A 97 17.18 12.72 20.72
C CYS A 97 18.68 12.42 20.90
N GLU A 98 19.55 13.15 20.20
CA GLU A 98 21.02 12.98 20.31
C GLU A 98 21.49 11.55 20.04
N GLY A 99 20.76 10.77 19.22
CA GLY A 99 21.03 9.36 18.95
C GLY A 99 20.62 8.41 20.07
N ASN A 100 19.98 8.89 21.13
CA ASN A 100 19.55 8.06 22.25
C ASN A 100 18.06 7.68 22.11
N GLU A 101 17.80 6.41 21.75
CA GLU A 101 16.45 5.89 21.57
C GLU A 101 15.59 5.94 22.86
N GLN A 102 16.21 5.93 24.06
CA GLN A 102 15.46 6.06 25.31
C GLN A 102 14.78 7.40 25.47
N LEU A 103 15.26 8.43 24.76
CA LEU A 103 14.68 9.77 24.71
C LEU A 103 13.63 9.94 23.63
N MET A 104 13.40 8.92 22.83
CA MET A 104 12.38 8.85 21.78
C MET A 104 11.21 7.97 22.24
N GLU A 105 10.00 8.43 22.00
CA GLU A 105 8.79 7.64 22.04
C GLU A 105 8.42 7.30 20.61
N THR A 106 8.29 6.01 20.30
CA THR A 106 7.97 5.54 18.96
C THR A 106 6.70 4.71 19.00
N GLN A 107 5.70 5.14 18.26
CA GLN A 107 4.50 4.36 17.95
C GLN A 107 4.66 3.76 16.56
N ARG A 108 4.64 2.42 16.46
CA ARG A 108 4.62 1.71 15.18
C ARG A 108 3.18 1.45 14.77
N TYR A 109 2.85 1.77 13.52
CA TYR A 109 1.55 1.45 12.93
C TYR A 109 1.66 0.16 12.12
N LYS A 110 0.90 -0.86 12.49
CA LYS A 110 0.78 -2.12 11.76
C LYS A 110 -0.38 -2.10 10.79
N GLY A 111 -1.43 -1.35 11.11
CA GLY A 111 -2.63 -1.21 10.29
C GLY A 111 -3.25 0.18 10.34
N LEU A 112 -4.05 0.51 9.34
CA LEU A 112 -4.77 1.79 9.23
C LEU A 112 -5.75 2.00 10.38
N GLY A 113 -6.28 0.92 10.96
CA GLY A 113 -7.19 0.97 12.11
C GLY A 113 -6.55 1.43 13.42
N GLU A 114 -5.22 1.47 13.51
CA GLU A 114 -4.49 2.00 14.67
C GLU A 114 -4.40 3.53 14.65
N MET A 115 -4.70 4.15 13.51
CA MET A 115 -4.72 5.60 13.34
C MET A 115 -6.12 6.14 13.68
N ASN A 116 -6.16 7.24 14.43
CA ASN A 116 -7.41 7.97 14.56
C ASN A 116 -7.74 8.69 13.21
N PRO A 117 -9.01 9.14 13.01
CA PRO A 117 -9.42 9.75 11.75
C PRO A 117 -8.59 10.96 11.32
N HIS A 118 -8.10 11.77 12.27
CA HIS A 118 -7.26 12.93 11.97
C HIS A 118 -5.87 12.50 11.49
N GLN A 119 -5.26 11.53 12.15
CA GLN A 119 -3.97 10.98 11.76
C GLN A 119 -4.03 10.34 10.36
N LEU A 120 -5.07 9.56 10.08
CA LEU A 120 -5.27 8.95 8.77
C LEU A 120 -5.46 10.01 7.67
N TRP A 121 -6.21 11.07 7.97
CA TRP A 121 -6.42 12.17 7.05
C TRP A 121 -5.08 12.86 6.74
N GLU A 122 -4.39 13.39 7.75
CA GLU A 122 -3.19 14.22 7.56
C GLU A 122 -2.00 13.48 6.94
N THR A 123 -1.91 12.16 7.11
CA THR A 123 -0.77 11.36 6.62
C THR A 123 -1.03 10.66 5.29
N THR A 124 -2.29 10.27 5.04
CA THR A 124 -2.58 9.30 3.96
C THR A 124 -3.66 9.77 3.00
N MET A 125 -4.61 10.58 3.45
CA MET A 125 -5.75 10.99 2.61
C MET A 125 -5.64 12.42 2.08
N ASP A 126 -5.04 13.34 2.84
CA ASP A 126 -4.89 14.73 2.45
C ASP A 126 -4.07 14.86 1.16
N PRO A 127 -4.62 15.45 0.10
CA PRO A 127 -3.93 15.64 -1.18
C PRO A 127 -2.59 16.37 -1.09
N GLU A 128 -2.40 17.23 -0.08
CA GLU A 128 -1.19 18.03 0.10
C GLU A 128 -0.06 17.23 0.75
N ASN A 129 -0.38 16.25 1.60
CA ASN A 129 0.58 15.55 2.44
C ASN A 129 0.75 14.06 2.08
N ARG A 130 -0.24 13.44 1.44
CA ARG A 130 -0.23 12.02 1.13
C ARG A 130 0.87 11.62 0.16
N ILE A 131 1.44 10.45 0.39
CA ILE A 131 2.39 9.82 -0.53
C ILE A 131 1.66 8.74 -1.31
N LEU A 132 1.61 8.91 -2.64
CA LEU A 132 1.03 7.95 -3.56
C LEU A 132 2.11 7.38 -4.48
N LYS A 133 2.14 6.06 -4.62
CA LYS A 133 2.93 5.37 -5.63
C LYS A 133 2.02 5.04 -6.82
N GLN A 134 2.30 5.60 -7.99
CA GLN A 134 1.59 5.23 -9.22
C GLN A 134 1.94 3.80 -9.60
N VAL A 135 0.90 3.02 -9.91
CA VAL A 135 1.07 1.64 -10.38
C VAL A 135 1.30 1.66 -11.89
N THR A 136 2.41 1.08 -12.31
CA THR A 136 2.73 0.88 -13.73
C THR A 136 2.19 -0.47 -14.21
N ILE A 137 2.11 -0.64 -15.54
CA ILE A 137 1.71 -1.93 -16.12
C ILE A 137 2.68 -3.04 -15.74
N ASP A 138 3.97 -2.72 -15.64
CA ASP A 138 5.01 -3.69 -15.28
C ASP A 138 4.86 -4.15 -13.82
N ASN A 139 4.55 -3.24 -12.90
CA ASN A 139 4.27 -3.59 -11.50
C ASN A 139 3.05 -4.52 -11.40
N ALA A 140 2.00 -4.25 -12.17
CA ALA A 140 0.79 -5.07 -12.16
C ALA A 140 1.02 -6.43 -12.82
N ALA A 141 1.83 -6.50 -13.89
CA ALA A 141 2.22 -7.74 -14.54
C ALA A 141 3.07 -8.62 -13.61
N GLU A 142 4.00 -8.03 -12.87
CA GLU A 142 4.79 -8.75 -11.87
C GLU A 142 3.92 -9.27 -10.73
N ALA A 143 2.98 -8.47 -10.23
CA ALA A 143 2.01 -8.91 -9.23
C ALA A 143 1.16 -10.10 -9.73
N ASP A 144 0.70 -10.07 -10.99
CA ASP A 144 -0.04 -11.18 -11.60
C ASP A 144 0.82 -12.44 -11.71
N ARG A 145 2.08 -12.30 -12.10
CA ARG A 145 3.05 -13.40 -12.20
C ARG A 145 3.29 -14.05 -10.84
N VAL A 146 3.59 -13.25 -9.82
CA VAL A 146 3.84 -13.72 -8.46
C VAL A 146 2.58 -14.37 -7.88
N PHE A 147 1.42 -13.74 -8.06
CA PHE A 147 0.16 -14.29 -7.61
C PHE A 147 -0.14 -15.66 -8.25
N SER A 148 0.02 -15.78 -9.57
CA SER A 148 -0.22 -17.03 -10.30
C SER A 148 0.72 -18.13 -9.84
N MET A 149 1.97 -17.80 -9.54
CA MET A 149 2.98 -18.75 -9.06
C MET A 149 2.69 -19.22 -7.63
N LEU A 150 2.33 -18.29 -6.71
CA LEU A 150 2.11 -18.62 -5.30
C LEU A 150 0.74 -19.23 -5.01
N MET A 151 -0.30 -18.83 -5.76
CA MET A 151 -1.69 -19.23 -5.54
C MET A 151 -2.25 -20.13 -6.64
N GLY A 152 -1.47 -20.45 -7.67
CA GLY A 152 -1.84 -21.38 -8.72
C GLY A 152 -1.94 -22.82 -8.23
N GLU A 153 -2.47 -23.72 -9.06
CA GLU A 153 -2.63 -25.15 -8.72
C GLU A 153 -1.29 -25.90 -8.69
N ASP A 154 -0.27 -25.38 -9.36
CA ASP A 154 1.04 -25.99 -9.49
C ASP A 154 1.90 -25.79 -8.22
N VAL A 155 2.21 -26.89 -7.54
CA VAL A 155 2.98 -26.86 -6.28
C VAL A 155 4.49 -26.69 -6.51
N GLY A 156 5.02 -27.21 -7.63
CA GLY A 156 6.46 -27.18 -7.94
C GLY A 156 7.06 -25.78 -7.98
N PRO A 157 6.55 -24.89 -8.84
CA PRO A 157 7.05 -23.50 -8.93
C PRO A 157 6.91 -22.71 -7.61
N ARG A 158 5.84 -22.98 -6.86
CA ARG A 158 5.62 -22.36 -5.53
C ARG A 158 6.71 -22.77 -4.54
N ARG A 159 7.00 -24.07 -4.47
CA ARG A 159 8.05 -24.58 -3.57
C ARG A 159 9.40 -23.98 -3.92
N GLU A 160 9.78 -24.02 -5.19
CA GLU A 160 11.05 -23.48 -5.68
C GLU A 160 11.20 -21.97 -5.36
N PHE A 161 10.13 -21.20 -5.54
CA PHE A 161 10.12 -19.79 -5.20
C PHE A 161 10.32 -19.55 -3.69
N ILE A 162 9.59 -20.31 -2.86
CA ILE A 162 9.69 -20.17 -1.39
C ILE A 162 11.09 -20.56 -0.92
N GLU A 163 11.64 -21.66 -1.41
CA GLU A 163 12.97 -22.14 -1.04
C GLU A 163 14.08 -21.14 -1.44
N SER A 164 13.99 -20.58 -2.65
CA SER A 164 14.97 -19.60 -3.15
C SER A 164 14.88 -18.23 -2.48
N ASN A 165 13.72 -17.86 -1.92
CA ASN A 165 13.51 -16.57 -1.28
C ASN A 165 13.42 -16.65 0.25
N ALA A 166 13.58 -17.84 0.85
CA ALA A 166 13.43 -18.05 2.29
C ALA A 166 14.38 -17.17 3.13
N THR A 167 15.57 -16.88 2.62
CA THR A 167 16.56 -16.02 3.29
C THR A 167 16.19 -14.55 3.35
N TYR A 168 15.25 -14.10 2.52
CA TYR A 168 14.75 -12.72 2.47
C TYR A 168 13.44 -12.52 3.24
N ALA A 169 12.87 -13.61 3.75
CA ALA A 169 11.63 -13.54 4.51
C ALA A 169 11.89 -12.92 5.89
N ASN A 170 11.30 -11.77 6.15
CA ASN A 170 11.16 -11.26 7.51
C ASN A 170 10.06 -12.06 8.21
N ILE A 171 10.45 -13.03 9.01
CA ILE A 171 9.51 -13.78 9.84
C ILE A 171 9.35 -12.97 11.13
N ASP A 172 8.18 -12.38 11.33
CA ASP A 172 7.76 -11.88 12.64
C ASP A 172 7.54 -13.11 13.54
N ALA A 173 8.56 -13.47 14.32
CA ALA A 173 8.51 -14.51 15.34
C ALA A 173 8.10 -13.93 16.69
#